data_0eb68bc055e5947d78bcf823e7bc5cef
#
_entry.id   0eb68bc055e5947d78bcf823e7bc5cef
#
_cell.length_a   1.000
_cell.length_b   1.000
_cell.length_c   1.000
_cell.angle_alpha   90.00
_cell.angle_beta   90.00
_cell.angle_gamma   90.00
#
_symmetry.space_group_name_H-M   'P 1'
#
loop_
_entity.id
_entity.type
_entity.pdbx_description
1 polymer ?
#
loop_
_entity_poly.entity_id
_entity_poly.type
_entity_poly.pdbx_seq_one_letter_code
_entity_poly.pdbx_strand_id
1 'polypeptide(L)'
;MGMGLTAAKARAAKRDVPKSRGGRPTKSAAIERDQRLIEVATRLFLDRGYDATSLDAVAEAARVSKPTVYARYGDKRGLFAEVLRREIARWLAPLAEAAEVQLTRPSDISVEQRLVEIGREMLMFTCGPDAVAFSRMMTSQAINFPDIAKLGREEGWLKAVSTTARFFDHLVAQGAMELEDTGIAAEVFLDVVVGHTHRMATFGTPLEMKSAEKRMRSAIRLFLAGALGPSSRGQSIPKGTIRRRPSR
;
A
#
# COMPACT_ATOMS: atom_id res chain seq x y z
N MET A 1 -29.26 -62.48 65.21
CA MET A 1 -28.84 -61.08 65.28
C MET A 1 -27.82 -60.79 64.19
N GLY A 2 -28.07 -59.89 63.32
CA GLY A 2 -27.00 -59.50 62.44
C GLY A 2 -27.51 -58.99 61.11
N MET A 3 -27.47 -57.72 60.94
CA MET A 3 -28.03 -56.89 59.93
C MET A 3 -27.32 -57.00 58.60
N GLY A 4 -28.10 -57.09 57.53
CA GLY A 4 -27.62 -56.99 56.18
C GLY A 4 -27.35 -55.53 55.79
N LEU A 5 -26.23 -55.32 55.08
CA LEU A 5 -25.95 -54.04 54.38
C LEU A 5 -26.12 -54.23 52.89
N THR A 6 -27.11 -53.58 52.35
CA THR A 6 -27.40 -53.46 50.91
C THR A 6 -26.44 -52.48 50.28
N ALA A 7 -25.66 -52.93 49.29
CA ALA A 7 -24.78 -52.13 48.45
C ALA A 7 -25.59 -51.40 47.36
N ALA A 8 -25.70 -50.09 47.44
CA ALA A 8 -26.30 -49.23 46.42
C ALA A 8 -25.30 -49.03 45.28
N LYS A 9 -25.64 -49.53 44.09
CA LYS A 9 -24.92 -49.27 42.81
C LYS A 9 -25.12 -47.82 42.38
N ALA A 10 -24.10 -46.99 42.51
CA ALA A 10 -24.05 -45.66 41.89
C ALA A 10 -23.94 -45.80 40.37
N ARG A 11 -25.02 -45.45 39.67
CA ARG A 11 -25.03 -45.29 38.20
C ARG A 11 -24.37 -43.95 37.85
N ALA A 12 -23.12 -43.99 37.30
CA ALA A 12 -22.48 -42.84 36.73
C ALA A 12 -23.28 -42.33 35.50
N ALA A 13 -23.89 -41.21 35.63
CA ALA A 13 -24.53 -40.52 34.49
C ALA A 13 -23.43 -39.98 33.56
N LYS A 14 -23.33 -40.56 32.36
CA LYS A 14 -22.59 -39.96 31.23
C LYS A 14 -23.21 -38.62 30.91
N ARG A 15 -22.50 -37.53 31.22
CA ARG A 15 -22.85 -36.20 30.70
C ARG A 15 -22.62 -36.21 29.17
N ASP A 16 -23.70 -36.19 28.42
CA ASP A 16 -23.67 -35.91 26.99
C ASP A 16 -23.15 -34.50 26.82
N VAL A 17 -21.91 -34.37 26.33
CA VAL A 17 -21.36 -33.14 25.79
C VAL A 17 -22.09 -32.88 24.49
N PRO A 18 -22.86 -31.77 24.34
CA PRO A 18 -23.55 -31.50 23.10
C PRO A 18 -22.53 -31.30 21.98
N LYS A 19 -22.53 -32.21 20.99
CA LYS A 19 -21.81 -32.00 19.73
C LYS A 19 -22.35 -30.69 19.13
N SER A 20 -21.45 -29.69 18.98
CA SER A 20 -21.79 -28.47 18.31
C SER A 20 -22.27 -28.80 16.89
N ARG A 21 -23.56 -28.64 16.66
CA ARG A 21 -24.16 -28.72 15.30
C ARG A 21 -23.44 -27.64 14.48
N GLY A 22 -22.68 -28.07 13.46
CA GLY A 22 -22.03 -27.20 12.50
C GLY A 22 -23.07 -26.39 11.72
N GLY A 23 -23.54 -25.31 12.30
CA GLY A 23 -24.35 -24.30 11.61
C GLY A 23 -23.50 -23.60 10.56
N ARG A 24 -24.09 -23.27 9.39
CA ARG A 24 -23.48 -22.44 8.37
C ARG A 24 -22.87 -21.21 9.06
N PRO A 25 -21.55 -20.91 8.86
CA PRO A 25 -20.90 -19.80 9.51
C PRO A 25 -21.68 -18.50 9.28
N THR A 26 -21.85 -17.69 10.33
CA THR A 26 -22.42 -16.34 10.17
C THR A 26 -21.59 -15.53 9.20
N LYS A 27 -22.17 -14.53 8.52
CA LYS A 27 -21.44 -13.63 7.62
C LYS A 27 -20.21 -13.01 8.32
N SER A 28 -20.34 -12.61 9.60
CA SER A 28 -19.25 -12.08 10.41
C SER A 28 -18.10 -13.09 10.56
N ALA A 29 -18.38 -14.31 10.96
CA ALA A 29 -17.39 -15.36 11.12
C ALA A 29 -16.71 -15.77 9.79
N ALA A 30 -17.39 -15.57 8.65
CA ALA A 30 -16.79 -15.77 7.34
C ALA A 30 -15.81 -14.64 6.99
N ILE A 31 -16.17 -13.39 7.28
CA ILE A 31 -15.31 -12.21 7.09
C ILE A 31 -14.06 -12.31 7.98
N GLU A 32 -14.22 -12.62 9.26
CA GLU A 32 -13.09 -12.75 10.19
C GLU A 32 -12.10 -13.87 9.77
N ARG A 33 -12.62 -14.99 9.26
CA ARG A 33 -11.79 -16.07 8.71
C ARG A 33 -11.01 -15.63 7.48
N ASP A 34 -11.65 -14.86 6.62
CA ASP A 34 -11.03 -14.33 5.43
C ASP A 34 -9.92 -13.32 5.77
N GLN A 35 -10.19 -12.41 6.68
CA GLN A 35 -9.20 -11.45 7.18
C GLN A 35 -7.97 -12.17 7.75
N ARG A 36 -8.18 -13.16 8.62
CA ARG A 36 -7.11 -13.98 9.18
C ARG A 36 -6.31 -14.71 8.10
N LEU A 37 -6.98 -15.27 7.09
CA LEU A 37 -6.32 -15.97 5.99
C LEU A 37 -5.41 -15.02 5.21
N ILE A 38 -5.88 -13.81 4.88
CA ILE A 38 -5.07 -12.81 4.19
C ILE A 38 -3.91 -12.34 5.07
N GLU A 39 -4.12 -12.10 6.36
CA GLU A 39 -3.03 -11.74 7.29
C GLU A 39 -1.93 -12.81 7.34
N VAL A 40 -2.33 -14.08 7.39
CA VAL A 40 -1.38 -15.21 7.35
C VAL A 40 -0.66 -15.27 6.01
N ALA A 41 -1.39 -15.11 4.90
CA ALA A 41 -0.79 -15.08 3.56
C ALA A 41 0.20 -13.93 3.42
N THR A 42 -0.17 -12.72 3.88
CA THR A 42 0.70 -11.54 3.89
C THR A 42 2.03 -11.84 4.59
N ARG A 43 1.99 -12.41 5.81
CA ARG A 43 3.21 -12.76 6.55
C ARG A 43 4.05 -13.79 5.82
N LEU A 44 3.43 -14.85 5.29
CA LEU A 44 4.17 -15.88 4.56
C LEU A 44 4.82 -15.35 3.29
N PHE A 45 4.16 -14.44 2.56
CA PHE A 45 4.76 -13.78 1.41
C PHE A 45 5.91 -12.86 1.82
N LEU A 46 5.79 -12.11 2.92
CA LEU A 46 6.85 -11.25 3.43
C LEU A 46 8.06 -12.04 3.92
N ASP A 47 7.82 -13.15 4.65
CA ASP A 47 8.89 -13.93 5.27
C ASP A 47 9.63 -14.84 4.28
N ARG A 48 8.91 -15.42 3.31
CA ARG A 48 9.43 -16.46 2.40
C ARG A 48 9.56 -16.01 0.95
N GLY A 49 8.95 -14.89 0.61
CA GLY A 49 8.81 -14.44 -0.79
C GLY A 49 7.70 -15.16 -1.53
N TYR A 50 7.46 -14.72 -2.79
CA TYR A 50 6.42 -15.29 -3.62
C TYR A 50 6.67 -16.78 -3.91
N ASP A 51 7.87 -17.15 -4.38
CA ASP A 51 8.13 -18.49 -4.91
C ASP A 51 8.04 -19.59 -3.84
N ALA A 52 8.55 -19.35 -2.66
CA ALA A 52 8.54 -20.30 -1.54
C ALA A 52 7.22 -20.38 -0.76
N THR A 53 6.25 -19.54 -1.07
CA THR A 53 4.91 -19.58 -0.47
C THR A 53 3.96 -20.46 -1.31
N SER A 54 3.22 -21.37 -0.67
CA SER A 54 2.19 -22.19 -1.31
C SER A 54 0.83 -21.97 -0.68
N LEU A 55 -0.28 -22.22 -1.46
CA LEU A 55 -1.64 -22.17 -0.91
C LEU A 55 -1.84 -23.17 0.22
N ASP A 56 -1.19 -24.32 0.12
CA ASP A 56 -1.26 -25.38 1.14
C ASP A 56 -0.67 -24.92 2.48
N ALA A 57 0.50 -24.26 2.42
CA ALA A 57 1.12 -23.68 3.61
C ALA A 57 0.26 -22.57 4.24
N VAL A 58 -0.37 -21.75 3.40
CA VAL A 58 -1.29 -20.71 3.87
C VAL A 58 -2.54 -21.33 4.50
N ALA A 59 -3.14 -22.35 3.87
CA ALA A 59 -4.32 -23.04 4.40
C ALA A 59 -4.05 -23.66 5.78
N GLU A 60 -2.90 -24.34 5.92
CA GLU A 60 -2.45 -24.94 7.17
C GLU A 60 -2.24 -23.88 8.27
N ALA A 61 -1.47 -22.84 7.98
CA ALA A 61 -1.16 -21.79 8.94
C ALA A 61 -2.40 -20.99 9.35
N ALA A 62 -3.33 -20.73 8.42
CA ALA A 62 -4.59 -20.04 8.68
C ALA A 62 -5.67 -20.95 9.33
N ARG A 63 -5.43 -22.26 9.44
CA ARG A 63 -6.39 -23.29 9.89
C ARG A 63 -7.69 -23.28 9.08
N VAL A 64 -7.55 -23.16 7.77
CA VAL A 64 -8.64 -23.19 6.79
C VAL A 64 -8.45 -24.41 5.89
N SER A 65 -9.54 -25.05 5.45
CA SER A 65 -9.39 -26.21 4.57
C SER A 65 -8.82 -25.80 3.20
N LYS A 66 -7.91 -26.60 2.64
CA LYS A 66 -7.34 -26.39 1.29
C LYS A 66 -8.41 -26.13 0.23
N PRO A 67 -9.49 -26.95 0.12
CA PRO A 67 -10.56 -26.69 -0.85
C PRO A 67 -11.18 -25.29 -0.69
N THR A 68 -11.29 -24.76 0.52
CA THR A 68 -11.82 -23.42 0.74
C THR A 68 -10.91 -22.35 0.16
N VAL A 69 -9.58 -22.48 0.34
CA VAL A 69 -8.59 -21.53 -0.18
C VAL A 69 -8.58 -21.58 -1.71
N TYR A 70 -8.54 -22.78 -2.29
CA TYR A 70 -8.54 -22.98 -3.75
C TYR A 70 -9.85 -22.47 -4.39
N ALA A 71 -11.01 -22.77 -3.79
CA ALA A 71 -12.30 -22.30 -4.29
C ALA A 71 -12.42 -20.76 -4.30
N ARG A 72 -11.74 -20.08 -3.35
CA ARG A 72 -11.84 -18.63 -3.22
C ARG A 72 -10.83 -17.85 -4.06
N TYR A 73 -9.59 -18.32 -4.12
CA TYR A 73 -8.50 -17.59 -4.76
C TYR A 73 -7.99 -18.23 -6.06
N GLY A 74 -8.42 -19.46 -6.36
CA GLY A 74 -8.02 -20.21 -7.53
C GLY A 74 -6.62 -20.78 -7.39
N ASP A 75 -5.63 -19.92 -7.45
CA ASP A 75 -4.21 -20.28 -7.39
C ASP A 75 -3.37 -19.29 -6.51
N LYS A 76 -2.08 -19.52 -6.43
CA LYS A 76 -1.16 -18.66 -5.66
C LYS A 76 -1.14 -17.23 -6.18
N ARG A 77 -1.27 -17.05 -7.50
CA ARG A 77 -1.31 -15.72 -8.12
C ARG A 77 -2.56 -14.95 -7.71
N GLY A 78 -3.73 -15.60 -7.72
CA GLY A 78 -4.98 -14.99 -7.27
C GLY A 78 -4.95 -14.60 -5.79
N LEU A 79 -4.37 -15.46 -4.93
CA LEU A 79 -4.17 -15.13 -3.51
C LEU A 79 -3.21 -13.93 -3.35
N PHE A 80 -2.09 -13.92 -4.09
CA PHE A 80 -1.13 -12.83 -4.03
C PHE A 80 -1.72 -11.50 -4.52
N ALA A 81 -2.51 -11.53 -5.60
CA ALA A 81 -3.22 -10.36 -6.09
C ALA A 81 -4.18 -9.77 -5.04
N GLU A 82 -4.90 -10.62 -4.30
CA GLU A 82 -5.80 -10.17 -3.24
C GLU A 82 -5.04 -9.60 -2.03
N VAL A 83 -3.94 -10.25 -1.63
CA VAL A 83 -3.02 -9.71 -0.60
C VAL A 83 -2.52 -8.35 -1.03
N LEU A 84 -2.01 -8.23 -2.26
CA LEU A 84 -1.47 -6.98 -2.78
C LEU A 84 -2.52 -5.86 -2.82
N ARG A 85 -3.76 -6.14 -3.24
CA ARG A 85 -4.86 -5.16 -3.18
C ARG A 85 -5.09 -4.61 -1.78
N ARG A 86 -5.14 -5.50 -0.79
CA ARG A 86 -5.37 -5.08 0.61
C ARG A 86 -4.21 -4.28 1.17
N GLU A 87 -2.99 -4.68 0.85
CA GLU A 87 -1.81 -3.92 1.26
C GLU A 87 -1.74 -2.55 0.59
N ILE A 88 -1.99 -2.46 -0.72
CA ILE A 88 -2.08 -1.18 -1.43
C ILE A 88 -3.16 -0.29 -0.81
N ALA A 89 -4.36 -0.82 -0.55
CA ALA A 89 -5.43 -0.05 0.08
C ALA A 89 -5.02 0.46 1.48
N ARG A 90 -4.33 -0.38 2.26
CA ARG A 90 -3.80 -0.01 3.57
C ARG A 90 -2.74 1.10 3.47
N TRP A 91 -1.87 1.05 2.46
CA TRP A 91 -0.82 2.07 2.27
C TRP A 91 -1.37 3.39 1.72
N LEU A 92 -2.43 3.35 0.92
CA LEU A 92 -3.04 4.55 0.35
C LEU A 92 -4.01 5.25 1.30
N ALA A 93 -4.59 4.54 2.27
CA ALA A 93 -5.56 5.12 3.20
C ALA A 93 -5.04 6.37 3.93
N PRO A 94 -3.80 6.38 4.50
CA PRO A 94 -3.26 7.57 5.16
C PRO A 94 -2.99 8.74 4.22
N LEU A 95 -2.62 8.48 2.96
CA LEU A 95 -2.49 9.54 1.96
C LEU A 95 -3.85 10.19 1.69
N ALA A 96 -4.89 9.37 1.52
CA ALA A 96 -6.24 9.88 1.29
C ALA A 96 -6.75 10.68 2.49
N GLU A 97 -6.54 10.18 3.70
CA GLU A 97 -6.89 10.87 4.94
C GLU A 97 -6.12 12.19 5.11
N ALA A 98 -4.79 12.18 4.89
CA ALA A 98 -3.98 13.38 4.95
C ALA A 98 -4.43 14.41 3.92
N ALA A 99 -4.74 14.01 2.69
CA ALA A 99 -5.27 14.90 1.66
C ALA A 99 -6.62 15.51 2.08
N GLU A 100 -7.57 14.70 2.56
CA GLU A 100 -8.89 15.19 3.03
C GLU A 100 -8.75 16.17 4.21
N VAL A 101 -7.88 15.89 5.17
CA VAL A 101 -7.58 16.82 6.28
C VAL A 101 -7.07 18.15 5.73
N GLN A 102 -6.23 18.15 4.70
CA GLN A 102 -5.72 19.38 4.11
C GLN A 102 -6.79 20.18 3.36
N LEU A 103 -7.82 19.54 2.81
CA LEU A 103 -8.94 20.22 2.15
C LEU A 103 -9.77 21.09 3.11
N THR A 104 -9.86 20.69 4.37
CA THR A 104 -10.66 21.36 5.41
C THR A 104 -9.85 22.32 6.29
N ARG A 105 -8.54 22.39 6.11
CA ARG A 105 -7.67 23.24 6.94
C ARG A 105 -7.84 24.73 6.63
N PRO A 106 -7.71 25.58 7.67
CA PRO A 106 -7.67 27.03 7.49
C PRO A 106 -6.56 27.49 6.53
N SER A 107 -6.78 28.62 5.85
CA SER A 107 -5.85 29.18 4.86
C SER A 107 -4.57 29.81 5.44
N ASP A 108 -4.45 29.86 6.77
CA ASP A 108 -3.26 30.37 7.47
C ASP A 108 -2.03 29.42 7.42
N ILE A 109 -2.27 28.14 7.05
CA ILE A 109 -1.19 27.18 6.89
C ILE A 109 -0.63 27.25 5.47
N SER A 110 0.69 27.44 5.36
CA SER A 110 1.35 27.55 4.05
C SER A 110 1.21 26.28 3.21
N VAL A 111 1.19 26.41 1.89
CA VAL A 111 1.17 25.28 0.96
C VAL A 111 2.36 24.33 1.21
N GLU A 112 3.56 24.90 1.50
CA GLU A 112 4.73 24.10 1.83
C GLU A 112 4.48 23.18 3.04
N GLN A 113 3.89 23.70 4.11
CA GLN A 113 3.58 22.91 5.30
C GLN A 113 2.58 21.80 5.01
N ARG A 114 1.52 22.10 4.23
CA ARG A 114 0.53 21.09 3.80
C ARG A 114 1.18 19.96 2.99
N LEU A 115 2.03 20.31 2.03
CA LEU A 115 2.76 19.33 1.22
C LEU A 115 3.77 18.51 2.04
N VAL A 116 4.42 19.12 3.02
CA VAL A 116 5.34 18.41 3.93
C VAL A 116 4.60 17.36 4.76
N GLU A 117 3.40 17.66 5.24
CA GLU A 117 2.60 16.69 6.01
C GLU A 117 2.18 15.51 5.14
N ILE A 118 1.64 15.76 3.95
CA ILE A 118 1.30 14.72 2.97
C ILE A 118 2.54 13.90 2.62
N GLY A 119 3.66 14.54 2.31
CA GLY A 119 4.91 13.87 1.95
C GLY A 119 5.47 13.01 3.08
N ARG A 120 5.31 13.42 4.34
CA ARG A 120 5.72 12.63 5.50
C ARG A 120 4.91 11.35 5.63
N GLU A 121 3.58 11.44 5.53
CA GLU A 121 2.72 10.26 5.55
C GLU A 121 3.11 9.30 4.42
N MET A 122 3.30 9.81 3.22
CA MET A 122 3.73 8.99 2.08
C MET A 122 5.05 8.28 2.34
N LEU A 123 6.07 8.97 2.88
CA LEU A 123 7.36 8.35 3.20
C LEU A 123 7.20 7.23 4.22
N MET A 124 6.45 7.46 5.29
CA MET A 124 6.22 6.47 6.34
C MET A 124 5.62 5.17 5.79
N PHE A 125 4.64 5.28 4.89
CA PHE A 125 3.94 4.12 4.36
C PHE A 125 4.66 3.45 3.18
N THR A 126 5.14 4.22 2.20
CA THR A 126 5.74 3.64 0.99
C THR A 126 7.17 3.13 1.19
N CYS A 127 7.89 3.70 2.16
CA CYS A 127 9.26 3.29 2.48
C CYS A 127 9.35 2.37 3.71
N GLY A 128 8.22 1.97 4.29
CA GLY A 128 8.17 0.96 5.34
C GLY A 128 8.67 -0.41 4.84
N PRO A 129 9.19 -1.27 5.74
CA PRO A 129 9.80 -2.54 5.35
C PRO A 129 8.86 -3.45 4.55
N ASP A 130 7.60 -3.54 4.95
CA ASP A 130 6.59 -4.35 4.26
C ASP A 130 6.31 -3.82 2.84
N ALA A 131 6.11 -2.50 2.68
CA ALA A 131 5.85 -1.87 1.40
C ALA A 131 7.03 -2.07 0.43
N VAL A 132 8.26 -1.95 0.92
CA VAL A 132 9.48 -2.20 0.16
C VAL A 132 9.58 -3.68 -0.24
N ALA A 133 9.29 -4.61 0.66
CA ALA A 133 9.31 -6.04 0.37
C ALA A 133 8.26 -6.41 -0.69
N PHE A 134 7.03 -5.90 -0.58
CA PHE A 134 6.00 -6.10 -1.61
C PHE A 134 6.36 -5.45 -2.94
N SER A 135 6.96 -4.26 -2.93
CA SER A 135 7.44 -3.60 -4.16
C SER A 135 8.47 -4.45 -4.89
N ARG A 136 9.42 -5.06 -4.17
CA ARG A 136 10.40 -5.99 -4.72
C ARG A 136 9.74 -7.24 -5.31
N MET A 137 8.81 -7.87 -4.56
CA MET A 137 8.07 -9.04 -5.05
C MET A 137 7.26 -8.70 -6.30
N MET A 138 6.52 -7.60 -6.30
CA MET A 138 5.74 -7.15 -7.45
C MET A 138 6.63 -6.93 -8.67
N THR A 139 7.76 -6.24 -8.49
CA THR A 139 8.71 -5.97 -9.58
C THR A 139 9.33 -7.26 -10.11
N SER A 140 9.72 -8.20 -9.25
CA SER A 140 10.29 -9.49 -9.67
C SER A 140 9.30 -10.36 -10.44
N GLN A 141 8.01 -10.25 -10.14
CA GLN A 141 6.95 -11.03 -10.78
C GLN A 141 6.29 -10.31 -11.97
N ALA A 142 6.58 -9.02 -12.20
CA ALA A 142 5.92 -8.20 -13.20
C ALA A 142 6.06 -8.74 -14.65
N ILE A 143 7.18 -9.34 -14.97
CA ILE A 143 7.43 -9.93 -16.30
C ILE A 143 6.59 -11.20 -16.48
N ASN A 144 6.53 -12.05 -15.44
CA ASN A 144 5.83 -13.33 -15.50
C ASN A 144 4.31 -13.17 -15.34
N PHE A 145 3.89 -12.15 -14.60
CA PHE A 145 2.48 -11.87 -14.29
C PHE A 145 2.14 -10.40 -14.56
N PRO A 146 1.89 -10.03 -15.83
CA PRO A 146 1.57 -8.63 -16.20
C PRO A 146 0.33 -8.07 -15.50
N ASP A 147 -0.61 -8.91 -15.07
CA ASP A 147 -1.79 -8.52 -14.30
C ASP A 147 -1.42 -8.03 -12.88
N ILE A 148 -0.37 -8.56 -12.26
CA ILE A 148 0.16 -8.08 -10.98
C ILE A 148 0.77 -6.68 -11.16
N ALA A 149 1.55 -6.47 -12.24
CA ALA A 149 2.08 -5.15 -12.57
C ALA A 149 0.97 -4.13 -12.86
N LYS A 150 -0.05 -4.54 -13.61
CA LYS A 150 -1.25 -3.73 -13.89
C LYS A 150 -1.96 -3.32 -12.60
N LEU A 151 -2.16 -4.27 -11.68
CA LEU A 151 -2.80 -4.02 -10.38
C LEU A 151 -2.01 -2.97 -9.57
N GLY A 152 -0.70 -3.13 -9.45
CA GLY A 152 0.16 -2.14 -8.76
C GLY A 152 0.08 -0.75 -9.39
N ARG A 153 0.05 -0.67 -10.74
CA ARG A 153 -0.10 0.59 -11.45
C ARG A 153 -1.48 1.21 -11.25
N GLU A 154 -2.56 0.45 -11.43
CA GLU A 154 -3.92 1.00 -11.42
C GLU A 154 -4.46 1.25 -10.02
N GLU A 155 -4.29 0.31 -9.11
CA GLU A 155 -4.80 0.42 -7.75
C GLU A 155 -3.81 1.10 -6.79
N GLY A 156 -2.52 1.13 -7.11
CA GLY A 156 -1.50 1.82 -6.35
C GLY A 156 -1.19 3.22 -6.91
N TRP A 157 -0.34 3.26 -7.93
CA TRP A 157 0.21 4.51 -8.46
C TRP A 157 -0.86 5.50 -8.95
N LEU A 158 -1.75 5.07 -9.85
CA LEU A 158 -2.76 5.97 -10.41
C LEU A 158 -3.76 6.49 -9.36
N LYS A 159 -4.05 5.71 -8.30
CA LYS A 159 -4.86 6.22 -7.19
C LYS A 159 -4.09 7.24 -6.35
N ALA A 160 -2.80 7.04 -6.10
CA ALA A 160 -1.98 8.04 -5.42
C ALA A 160 -1.93 9.35 -6.22
N VAL A 161 -1.69 9.26 -7.54
CA VAL A 161 -1.71 10.41 -8.45
C VAL A 161 -3.05 11.13 -8.39
N SER A 162 -4.17 10.42 -8.58
CA SER A 162 -5.50 11.06 -8.58
C SER A 162 -5.86 11.69 -7.25
N THR A 163 -5.45 11.11 -6.13
CA THR A 163 -5.66 11.69 -4.79
C THR A 163 -4.87 12.99 -4.62
N THR A 164 -3.61 12.98 -5.04
CA THR A 164 -2.74 14.17 -4.99
C THR A 164 -3.21 15.26 -5.95
N ALA A 165 -3.65 14.88 -7.17
CA ALA A 165 -4.18 15.82 -8.16
C ALA A 165 -5.44 16.54 -7.65
N ARG A 166 -6.39 15.83 -7.03
CA ARG A 166 -7.57 16.45 -6.40
C ARG A 166 -7.19 17.47 -5.32
N PHE A 167 -6.15 17.18 -4.54
CA PHE A 167 -5.64 18.14 -3.58
C PHE A 167 -5.03 19.36 -4.28
N PHE A 168 -4.31 19.20 -5.38
CA PHE A 168 -3.78 20.31 -6.18
C PHE A 168 -4.89 21.11 -6.85
N ASP A 169 -5.94 20.48 -7.39
CA ASP A 169 -7.13 21.16 -7.92
C ASP A 169 -7.74 22.11 -6.87
N HIS A 170 -7.82 21.65 -5.62
CA HIS A 170 -8.31 22.49 -4.54
C HIS A 170 -7.40 23.69 -4.26
N LEU A 171 -6.07 23.50 -4.25
CA LEU A 171 -5.12 24.61 -4.07
C LEU A 171 -5.16 25.61 -5.22
N VAL A 172 -5.32 25.14 -6.45
CA VAL A 172 -5.49 26.00 -7.65
C VAL A 172 -6.80 26.77 -7.54
N ALA A 173 -7.90 26.13 -7.16
CA ALA A 173 -9.20 26.79 -6.99
C ALA A 173 -9.18 27.88 -5.89
N GLN A 174 -8.32 27.72 -4.88
CA GLN A 174 -8.09 28.73 -3.84
C GLN A 174 -7.11 29.85 -4.27
N GLY A 175 -6.52 29.77 -5.47
CA GLY A 175 -5.47 30.68 -5.91
C GLY A 175 -4.14 30.52 -5.15
N ALA A 176 -3.97 29.43 -4.41
CA ALA A 176 -2.77 29.14 -3.61
C ALA A 176 -1.64 28.52 -4.44
N MET A 177 -1.95 27.97 -5.62
CA MET A 177 -1.00 27.44 -6.60
C MET A 177 -1.45 27.77 -8.02
N GLU A 178 -0.48 27.86 -8.92
CA GLU A 178 -0.70 27.99 -10.36
C GLU A 178 -0.10 26.76 -11.05
N LEU A 179 -0.93 25.86 -11.56
CA LEU A 179 -0.52 24.64 -12.24
C LEU A 179 -1.28 24.53 -13.57
N GLU A 180 -0.57 24.20 -14.63
CA GLU A 180 -1.14 23.99 -15.95
C GLU A 180 -1.91 22.66 -16.03
N ASP A 181 -1.37 21.61 -15.40
CA ASP A 181 -1.96 20.28 -15.34
C ASP A 181 -1.68 19.68 -13.94
N THR A 182 -2.73 19.53 -13.15
CA THR A 182 -2.65 19.01 -11.78
C THR A 182 -2.32 17.53 -11.74
N GLY A 183 -2.68 16.76 -12.77
CA GLY A 183 -2.33 15.36 -12.89
C GLY A 183 -0.83 15.16 -13.08
N ILE A 184 -0.24 15.85 -14.07
CA ILE A 184 1.21 15.83 -14.31
C ILE A 184 1.96 16.38 -13.08
N ALA A 185 1.47 17.47 -12.51
CA ALA A 185 2.07 18.03 -11.29
C ALA A 185 2.07 17.03 -10.13
N ALA A 186 1.00 16.24 -9.97
CA ALA A 186 0.91 15.20 -8.97
C ALA A 186 1.91 14.05 -9.23
N GLU A 187 2.06 13.60 -10.48
CA GLU A 187 3.07 12.61 -10.84
C GLU A 187 4.48 13.09 -10.50
N VAL A 188 4.84 14.29 -10.93
CA VAL A 188 6.15 14.91 -10.64
C VAL A 188 6.37 15.06 -9.14
N PHE A 189 5.36 15.53 -8.41
CA PHE A 189 5.44 15.66 -6.96
C PHE A 189 5.74 14.33 -6.27
N LEU A 190 4.99 13.27 -6.61
CA LEU A 190 5.18 11.94 -6.05
C LEU A 190 6.58 11.40 -6.33
N ASP A 191 7.07 11.56 -7.56
CA ASP A 191 8.40 11.10 -7.96
C ASP A 191 9.53 11.84 -7.22
N VAL A 192 9.46 13.14 -7.10
CA VAL A 192 10.55 13.91 -6.45
C VAL A 192 10.52 13.81 -4.93
N VAL A 193 9.33 13.66 -4.33
CA VAL A 193 9.14 13.62 -2.87
C VAL A 193 9.45 12.23 -2.31
N VAL A 194 8.92 11.19 -2.93
CA VAL A 194 8.97 9.81 -2.40
C VAL A 194 9.82 8.90 -3.27
N GLY A 195 9.74 9.05 -4.60
CA GLY A 195 10.26 8.09 -5.58
C GLY A 195 11.74 7.77 -5.41
N HIS A 196 12.59 8.77 -5.13
CA HIS A 196 14.02 8.51 -4.89
C HIS A 196 14.24 7.66 -3.63
N THR A 197 13.60 8.02 -2.53
CA THR A 197 13.78 7.33 -1.23
C THR A 197 13.27 5.89 -1.32
N HIS A 198 12.10 5.70 -1.92
CA HIS A 198 11.52 4.38 -2.16
C HIS A 198 12.43 3.51 -3.04
N ARG A 199 12.95 4.07 -4.14
CA ARG A 199 13.87 3.36 -5.04
C ARG A 199 15.16 2.93 -4.32
N MET A 200 15.76 3.80 -3.49
CA MET A 200 16.94 3.44 -2.72
C MET A 200 16.64 2.34 -1.70
N ALA A 201 15.51 2.42 -1.01
CA ALA A 201 15.05 1.37 -0.10
C ALA A 201 14.82 0.04 -0.84
N THR A 202 14.24 0.08 -2.04
CA THR A 202 14.05 -1.10 -2.90
C THR A 202 15.40 -1.73 -3.31
N PHE A 203 16.44 -0.93 -3.54
CA PHE A 203 17.80 -1.43 -3.80
C PHE A 203 18.56 -1.89 -2.55
N GLY A 204 17.95 -1.83 -1.38
CA GLY A 204 18.55 -2.30 -0.14
C GLY A 204 19.33 -1.25 0.64
N THR A 205 19.28 0.02 0.22
CA THR A 205 19.88 1.10 1.00
C THR A 205 19.09 1.29 2.30
N PRO A 206 19.74 1.27 3.47
CA PRO A 206 19.05 1.52 4.75
C PRO A 206 18.37 2.88 4.73
N LEU A 207 17.12 2.92 5.19
CA LEU A 207 16.36 4.15 5.28
C LEU A 207 16.74 4.91 6.55
N GLU A 208 17.36 6.07 6.39
CA GLU A 208 17.59 7.04 7.47
C GLU A 208 16.51 8.12 7.39
N MET A 209 15.53 8.07 8.30
CA MET A 209 14.35 8.95 8.26
C MET A 209 14.70 10.44 8.28
N LYS A 210 15.72 10.86 9.04
CA LYS A 210 16.14 12.27 9.05
C LYS A 210 16.64 12.75 7.69
N SER A 211 17.45 11.94 7.02
CA SER A 211 17.94 12.23 5.66
C SER A 211 16.82 12.21 4.63
N ALA A 212 15.91 11.24 4.73
CA ALA A 212 14.73 11.14 3.86
C ALA A 212 13.82 12.38 4.01
N GLU A 213 13.53 12.80 5.24
CA GLU A 213 12.70 13.99 5.50
C GLU A 213 13.39 15.28 5.04
N LYS A 214 14.70 15.43 5.28
CA LYS A 214 15.47 16.58 4.79
C LYS A 214 15.40 16.67 3.26
N ARG A 215 15.57 15.53 2.56
CA ARG A 215 15.48 15.45 1.12
C ARG A 215 14.07 15.79 0.63
N MET A 216 13.04 15.21 1.24
CA MET A 216 11.64 15.48 0.94
C MET A 216 11.32 16.98 1.04
N ARG A 217 11.68 17.64 2.13
CA ARG A 217 11.48 19.09 2.30
C ARG A 217 12.19 19.91 1.23
N SER A 218 13.41 19.50 0.84
CA SER A 218 14.14 20.17 -0.23
C SER A 218 13.47 19.96 -1.60
N ALA A 219 12.98 18.76 -1.87
CA ALA A 219 12.24 18.44 -3.09
C ALA A 219 10.92 19.23 -3.18
N ILE A 220 10.18 19.36 -2.07
CA ILE A 220 8.95 20.18 -2.01
C ILE A 220 9.25 21.65 -2.32
N ARG A 221 10.31 22.23 -1.74
CA ARG A 221 10.70 23.61 -2.04
C ARG A 221 11.09 23.80 -3.50
N LEU A 222 11.84 22.85 -4.09
CA LEU A 222 12.18 22.89 -5.52
C LEU A 222 10.92 22.78 -6.39
N PHE A 223 9.99 21.90 -6.03
CA PHE A 223 8.71 21.76 -6.74
C PHE A 223 7.92 23.06 -6.70
N LEU A 224 7.79 23.69 -5.52
CA LEU A 224 7.06 24.95 -5.36
C LEU A 224 7.73 26.15 -6.06
N ALA A 225 9.08 26.20 -6.05
CA ALA A 225 9.81 27.28 -6.71
C ALA A 225 9.80 27.15 -8.26
N GLY A 226 9.58 25.92 -8.75
CA GLY A 226 9.83 25.59 -10.15
C GLY A 226 11.33 25.55 -10.49
N ALA A 227 11.67 24.90 -11.57
CA ALA A 227 13.07 24.83 -12.03
C ALA A 227 13.53 26.16 -12.66
N LEU A 228 12.58 26.97 -13.11
CA LEU A 228 12.80 28.29 -13.67
C LEU A 228 11.99 29.29 -12.84
N GLY A 229 12.66 30.23 -12.21
CA GLY A 229 11.99 31.28 -11.43
C GLY A 229 11.00 32.10 -12.29
N PRO A 230 10.15 32.94 -11.66
CA PRO A 230 9.09 33.68 -12.37
C PRO A 230 9.55 34.56 -13.55
N SER A 231 10.85 34.84 -13.64
CA SER A 231 11.43 35.71 -14.68
C SER A 231 11.70 35.01 -16.03
N SER A 232 11.55 33.71 -16.16
CA SER A 232 11.88 32.96 -17.40
C SER A 232 10.66 32.59 -18.26
N ARG A 233 9.45 32.86 -17.82
CA ARG A 233 8.22 32.61 -18.62
C ARG A 233 8.12 33.43 -19.92
N GLY A 234 9.07 34.33 -20.21
CA GLY A 234 9.10 35.18 -21.43
C GLY A 234 10.32 34.96 -22.36
N GLN A 235 11.28 34.13 -21.99
CA GLN A 235 12.43 33.88 -22.87
C GLN A 235 12.18 32.61 -23.70
N SER A 236 11.70 32.81 -24.94
CA SER A 236 11.72 31.82 -25.99
C SER A 236 13.18 31.32 -26.14
N ILE A 237 13.37 30.01 -25.99
CA ILE A 237 14.65 29.35 -26.25
C ILE A 237 15.13 29.77 -27.64
N PRO A 238 16.27 30.45 -27.81
CA PRO A 238 16.75 30.80 -29.13
C PRO A 238 16.96 29.49 -29.88
N LYS A 239 16.32 29.37 -31.05
CA LYS A 239 16.51 28.24 -31.97
C LYS A 239 18.00 28.18 -32.29
N GLY A 240 18.72 27.28 -31.61
CA GLY A 240 20.14 27.06 -31.82
C GLY A 240 20.39 26.68 -33.29
N THR A 241 21.07 27.53 -34.01
CA THR A 241 21.57 27.26 -35.36
C THR A 241 22.52 26.06 -35.27
N ILE A 242 22.06 24.89 -35.71
CA ILE A 242 22.87 23.69 -35.85
C ILE A 242 23.93 24.04 -36.91
N ARG A 243 25.13 24.45 -36.47
CA ARG A 243 26.29 24.54 -37.35
C ARG A 243 26.65 23.12 -37.84
N ARG A 244 26.28 22.80 -39.09
CA ARG A 244 26.78 21.64 -39.77
C ARG A 244 28.32 21.75 -39.86
N ARG A 245 29.02 20.82 -39.27
CA ARG A 245 30.47 20.65 -39.47
C ARG A 245 30.71 20.27 -40.95
N PRO A 246 31.64 20.91 -41.66
CA PRO A 246 32.02 20.45 -42.98
C PRO A 246 32.76 19.12 -42.85
N SER A 247 32.38 18.16 -43.71
CA SER A 247 33.07 16.89 -43.91
C SER A 247 34.45 17.14 -44.49
N ARG A 248 35.46 16.59 -43.84
CA ARG A 248 36.75 16.26 -44.47
C ARG A 248 36.89 14.75 -44.50
#